data_ac498e04e5318626b5dd8740a1ae9669
#
_entry.id   ac498e04e5318626b5dd8740a1ae9669
#
_cell.length_a   1.000
_cell.length_b   1.000
_cell.length_c   1.000
_cell.angle_alpha   90.00
_cell.angle_beta   90.00
_cell.angle_gamma   90.00
#
_symmetry.space_group_name_H-M   'P 1'
#
loop_
_entity.id
_entity.type
_entity.pdbx_description
1 polymer ?
#
loop_
_entity_poly.entity_id
_entity_poly.type
_entity_poly.pdbx_seq_one_letter_code
_entity_poly.pdbx_strand_id
1 'polypeptide(L)'
;ISDKNKKYLTSINNKELFTNEPGVIKLLNKTENLVISNNNFDVIDNCDIIYIFVNTPSLPDGTYDVSSIWEIIKEFEGVVENKQLVIGSTINPEDCNKFKKELGSNIQLYYIPTFIAQGSIIEDISSNSNILVGSDVHNLPYFDEIYLKILKQKPKFTIMSYVSAEITKIALNSFITAKISFANMIGDTLHKSSSESEIDKCLDFIAYYTGAGQKFFKYGFGYGGPCLPRDNSALSAYIKSTGLNYTLCPTLDKCNDVHANYLKDYYLNKNSSSFFIKSVTYRKECDSITDSQQIRLAIDLLQANNIVYIFKDNNLHPEIESDLKNRFKEKIQFVTELPVTEDELIIIDF
;
A
#
# COMPACT_ATOMS: atom_id res chain seq x y z
N ILE A 1 10.57 17.90 -12.07
CA ILE A 1 9.29 17.31 -11.64
C ILE A 1 8.16 18.09 -12.26
N SER A 2 7.14 17.40 -12.77
CA SER A 2 5.84 17.99 -13.13
C SER A 2 4.69 17.27 -12.41
N ASP A 3 3.59 17.96 -12.17
CA ASP A 3 2.37 17.44 -11.58
C ASP A 3 1.17 18.33 -11.99
N LYS A 4 -0.03 17.73 -12.10
CA LYS A 4 -1.26 18.48 -12.35
C LYS A 4 -1.67 19.37 -11.16
N ASN A 5 -1.27 19.00 -9.94
CA ASN A 5 -1.55 19.75 -8.73
C ASN A 5 -0.55 20.90 -8.50
N LYS A 6 -0.91 22.08 -8.98
CA LYS A 6 -0.06 23.27 -8.84
C LYS A 6 0.23 23.67 -7.39
N LYS A 7 -0.70 23.42 -6.46
CA LYS A 7 -0.47 23.71 -5.04
C LYS A 7 0.58 22.78 -4.47
N TYR A 8 0.56 21.50 -4.87
CA TYR A 8 1.58 20.54 -4.49
C TYR A 8 2.95 20.92 -5.01
N LEU A 9 3.05 21.30 -6.29
CA LEU A 9 4.30 21.79 -6.87
C LEU A 9 4.83 23.03 -6.16
N THR A 10 3.96 23.98 -5.80
CA THR A 10 4.34 25.19 -5.05
C THR A 10 4.89 24.82 -3.67
N SER A 11 4.24 23.88 -2.95
CA SER A 11 4.71 23.46 -1.62
C SER A 11 6.07 22.76 -1.68
N ILE A 12 6.33 21.96 -2.72
CA ILE A 12 7.64 21.35 -2.96
C ILE A 12 8.71 22.42 -3.26
N ASN A 13 8.39 23.36 -4.14
CA ASN A 13 9.32 24.43 -4.51
C ASN A 13 9.71 25.30 -3.32
N ASN A 14 8.76 25.60 -2.47
CA ASN A 14 8.99 26.41 -1.26
C ASN A 14 9.57 25.59 -0.10
N LYS A 15 9.72 24.25 -0.26
CA LYS A 15 10.12 23.31 0.80
C LYS A 15 9.15 23.31 2.00
N GLU A 16 7.87 23.57 1.73
CA GLU A 16 6.76 23.65 2.69
C GLU A 16 5.79 22.45 2.56
N LEU A 17 6.27 21.35 1.99
CA LEU A 17 5.48 20.14 1.85
C LEU A 17 5.02 19.61 3.21
N PHE A 18 3.71 19.46 3.39
CA PHE A 18 3.17 18.76 4.54
C PHE A 18 3.12 17.26 4.25
N THR A 19 3.80 16.48 5.08
CA THR A 19 3.81 15.02 5.00
C THR A 19 4.19 14.42 6.35
N ASN A 20 3.59 13.30 6.72
CA ASN A 20 3.94 12.51 7.90
C ASN A 20 5.02 11.44 7.59
N GLU A 21 5.44 11.31 6.33
CA GLU A 21 6.47 10.32 5.95
C GLU A 21 7.82 10.66 6.57
N PRO A 22 8.41 9.74 7.35
CA PRO A 22 9.68 9.98 8.01
C PRO A 22 10.82 10.30 7.02
N GLY A 23 11.51 11.38 7.26
CA GLY A 23 12.70 11.77 6.51
C GLY A 23 12.46 12.52 5.19
N VAL A 24 11.23 12.58 4.65
CA VAL A 24 10.92 13.26 3.37
C VAL A 24 11.26 14.74 3.44
N ILE A 25 10.83 15.46 4.46
CA ILE A 25 11.15 16.89 4.62
C ILE A 25 12.66 17.13 4.73
N LYS A 26 13.38 16.24 5.43
CA LYS A 26 14.84 16.33 5.55
C LYS A 26 15.53 16.16 4.20
N LEU A 27 15.05 15.24 3.36
CA LEU A 27 15.59 15.04 2.00
C LEU A 27 15.24 16.24 1.10
N LEU A 28 13.99 16.69 1.11
CA LEU A 28 13.55 17.85 0.33
C LEU A 28 14.39 19.10 0.65
N ASN A 29 14.66 19.35 1.94
CA ASN A 29 15.47 20.50 2.36
C ASN A 29 16.93 20.42 1.89
N LYS A 30 17.47 19.21 1.71
CA LYS A 30 18.84 18.98 1.23
C LYS A 30 18.94 18.99 -0.30
N THR A 31 17.83 18.90 -1.01
CA THR A 31 17.82 18.86 -2.47
C THR A 31 18.11 20.24 -3.04
N GLU A 32 19.18 20.37 -3.84
CA GLU A 32 19.61 21.64 -4.45
C GLU A 32 19.24 21.72 -5.94
N ASN A 33 19.20 20.58 -6.64
CA ASN A 33 19.02 20.49 -8.10
C ASN A 33 17.61 20.06 -8.48
N LEU A 34 16.58 20.62 -7.82
CA LEU A 34 15.20 20.33 -8.11
C LEU A 34 14.60 21.39 -9.02
N VAL A 35 14.22 21.00 -10.23
CA VAL A 35 13.50 21.85 -11.19
C VAL A 35 12.03 21.44 -11.21
N ILE A 36 11.14 22.41 -11.09
CA ILE A 36 9.70 22.22 -11.08
C ILE A 36 9.10 22.83 -12.32
N SER A 37 8.28 22.07 -13.03
CA SER A 37 7.50 22.52 -14.17
C SER A 37 6.01 22.25 -13.99
N ASN A 38 5.19 23.11 -14.57
CA ASN A 38 3.74 22.91 -14.70
C ASN A 38 3.36 22.15 -15.97
N ASN A 39 4.34 21.74 -16.76
CA ASN A 39 4.17 21.18 -18.08
C ASN A 39 5.05 19.92 -18.23
N ASN A 40 4.45 18.82 -18.64
CA ASN A 40 5.19 17.58 -18.88
C ASN A 40 6.16 17.70 -20.06
N PHE A 41 5.84 18.51 -21.09
CA PHE A 41 6.73 18.72 -22.22
C PHE A 41 8.09 19.25 -21.79
N ASP A 42 8.16 20.15 -20.80
CA ASP A 42 9.44 20.63 -20.28
C ASP A 42 10.28 19.48 -19.67
N VAL A 43 9.62 18.50 -19.06
CA VAL A 43 10.31 17.33 -18.51
C VAL A 43 10.73 16.38 -19.63
N ILE A 44 9.87 16.16 -20.61
CA ILE A 44 10.16 15.28 -21.75
C ILE A 44 11.32 15.83 -22.56
N ASP A 45 11.35 17.13 -22.83
CA ASP A 45 12.41 17.75 -23.65
C ASP A 45 13.76 17.76 -22.92
N ASN A 46 13.77 18.00 -21.61
CA ASN A 46 15.02 18.26 -20.87
C ASN A 46 15.55 17.07 -20.08
N CYS A 47 14.87 15.90 -20.09
CA CYS A 47 15.30 14.73 -19.35
C CYS A 47 15.52 13.53 -20.27
N ASP A 48 16.59 12.77 -20.01
CA ASP A 48 16.89 11.52 -20.72
C ASP A 48 16.10 10.33 -20.15
N ILE A 49 15.80 10.38 -18.86
CA ILE A 49 15.06 9.34 -18.12
C ILE A 49 13.86 9.99 -17.45
N ILE A 50 12.67 9.53 -17.78
CA ILE A 50 11.40 10.04 -17.27
C ILE A 50 10.70 8.93 -16.45
N TYR A 51 10.38 9.24 -15.19
CA TYR A 51 9.61 8.34 -14.32
C TYR A 51 8.16 8.82 -14.20
N ILE A 52 7.22 7.91 -14.44
CA ILE A 52 5.79 8.16 -14.26
C ILE A 52 5.33 7.51 -12.95
N PHE A 53 4.92 8.35 -11.98
CA PHE A 53 4.29 7.96 -10.73
C PHE A 53 2.95 8.69 -10.59
N VAL A 54 1.92 8.17 -11.21
CA VAL A 54 0.56 8.73 -11.12
C VAL A 54 -0.39 7.75 -10.47
N ASN A 55 -1.47 8.27 -9.90
CA ASN A 55 -2.50 7.43 -9.32
C ASN A 55 -3.20 6.60 -10.41
N THR A 56 -3.41 5.33 -10.11
CA THR A 56 -4.15 4.36 -10.94
C THR A 56 -5.28 3.76 -10.10
N PRO A 57 -6.41 4.46 -9.92
CA PRO A 57 -7.50 4.00 -9.06
C PRO A 57 -8.12 2.70 -9.59
N SER A 58 -8.74 1.94 -8.69
CA SER A 58 -9.46 0.72 -9.09
C SER A 58 -10.78 1.04 -9.77
N LEU A 59 -11.08 0.29 -10.80
CA LEU A 59 -12.38 0.26 -11.46
C LEU A 59 -13.30 -0.80 -10.81
N PRO A 60 -14.63 -0.73 -11.04
CA PRO A 60 -15.57 -1.68 -10.45
C PRO A 60 -15.36 -3.15 -10.85
N ASP A 61 -14.71 -3.41 -11.98
CA ASP A 61 -14.35 -4.75 -12.44
C ASP A 61 -13.06 -5.30 -11.81
N GLY A 62 -12.42 -4.52 -10.93
CA GLY A 62 -11.18 -4.85 -10.24
C GLY A 62 -9.91 -4.42 -10.98
N THR A 63 -10.00 -3.95 -12.22
CA THR A 63 -8.84 -3.45 -12.98
C THR A 63 -8.41 -2.05 -12.50
N TYR A 64 -7.27 -1.55 -13.00
CA TYR A 64 -6.81 -0.19 -12.74
C TYR A 64 -7.20 0.75 -13.88
N ASP A 65 -7.64 1.97 -13.51
CA ASP A 65 -7.75 3.08 -14.45
C ASP A 65 -6.35 3.66 -14.72
N VAL A 66 -5.87 3.42 -15.92
CA VAL A 66 -4.56 3.91 -16.41
C VAL A 66 -4.68 5.09 -17.35
N SER A 67 -5.83 5.77 -17.37
CA SER A 67 -6.10 6.92 -18.26
C SER A 67 -5.07 8.04 -18.12
N SER A 68 -4.63 8.34 -16.88
CA SER A 68 -3.60 9.35 -16.63
C SER A 68 -2.24 8.98 -17.22
N ILE A 69 -1.90 7.68 -17.30
CA ILE A 69 -0.68 7.23 -17.96
C ILE A 69 -0.83 7.38 -19.47
N TRP A 70 -2.00 7.02 -20.02
CA TRP A 70 -2.29 7.19 -21.45
C TRP A 70 -2.18 8.64 -21.88
N GLU A 71 -2.64 9.60 -21.08
CA GLU A 71 -2.48 11.03 -21.39
C GLU A 71 -1.01 11.39 -21.52
N ILE A 72 -0.15 10.94 -20.61
CA ILE A 72 1.29 11.19 -20.65
C ILE A 72 1.96 10.48 -21.84
N ILE A 73 1.58 9.23 -22.14
CA ILE A 73 2.12 8.49 -23.29
C ILE A 73 1.88 9.25 -24.61
N LYS A 74 0.73 9.87 -24.78
CA LYS A 74 0.40 10.67 -25.97
C LYS A 74 1.27 11.91 -26.11
N GLU A 75 1.78 12.46 -25.02
CA GLU A 75 2.68 13.62 -25.04
C GLU A 75 4.07 13.29 -25.60
N PHE A 76 4.39 12.00 -25.79
CA PHE A 76 5.61 11.55 -26.48
C PHE A 76 5.47 11.51 -28.01
N GLU A 77 4.27 11.83 -28.54
CA GLU A 77 4.09 11.92 -29.99
C GLU A 77 5.01 13.02 -30.57
N GLY A 78 5.80 12.66 -31.59
CA GLY A 78 6.74 13.59 -32.23
C GLY A 78 8.08 13.78 -31.52
N VAL A 79 8.31 13.16 -30.37
CA VAL A 79 9.64 13.14 -29.72
C VAL A 79 10.61 12.35 -30.61
N VAL A 80 11.73 12.95 -30.99
CA VAL A 80 12.73 12.36 -31.89
C VAL A 80 14.00 11.90 -31.16
N GLU A 81 14.30 12.46 -29.99
CA GLU A 81 15.44 12.07 -29.18
C GLU A 81 15.24 10.72 -28.52
N ASN A 82 16.35 10.01 -28.28
CA ASN A 82 16.32 8.78 -27.52
C ASN A 82 16.01 9.06 -26.05
N LYS A 83 14.92 8.51 -25.53
CA LYS A 83 14.50 8.67 -24.13
C LYS A 83 14.27 7.31 -23.48
N GLN A 84 14.38 7.29 -22.16
CA GLN A 84 14.00 6.16 -21.33
C GLN A 84 12.76 6.53 -20.53
N LEU A 85 11.70 5.76 -20.68
CA LEU A 85 10.44 5.95 -19.97
C LEU A 85 10.24 4.85 -18.97
N VAL A 86 10.07 5.19 -17.70
CA VAL A 86 9.87 4.26 -16.60
C VAL A 86 8.47 4.42 -16.04
N ILE A 87 7.67 3.37 -16.11
CA ILE A 87 6.39 3.30 -15.42
C ILE A 87 6.63 2.74 -14.02
N GLY A 88 6.46 3.58 -12.99
CA GLY A 88 6.58 3.21 -11.59
C GLY A 88 5.23 2.95 -10.91
N SER A 89 4.13 3.43 -11.49
CA SER A 89 2.75 3.18 -11.03
C SER A 89 2.36 1.72 -11.20
N THR A 90 1.47 1.22 -10.33
CA THR A 90 0.88 -0.12 -10.50
C THR A 90 -0.14 -0.09 -11.64
N ILE A 91 -0.05 -1.02 -12.56
CA ILE A 91 -0.86 -1.09 -13.78
C ILE A 91 -1.41 -2.50 -14.00
N ASN A 92 -2.32 -2.66 -14.96
CA ASN A 92 -2.84 -3.97 -15.31
C ASN A 92 -1.79 -4.77 -16.10
N PRO A 93 -1.76 -6.09 -15.98
CA PRO A 93 -0.96 -6.92 -16.89
C PRO A 93 -1.33 -6.65 -18.35
N GLU A 94 -0.31 -6.58 -19.21
CA GLU A 94 -0.33 -6.24 -20.64
C GLU A 94 -0.43 -4.73 -20.96
N ASP A 95 -0.54 -3.84 -19.99
CA ASP A 95 -0.63 -2.40 -20.27
C ASP A 95 0.68 -1.86 -20.85
N CYS A 96 1.86 -2.30 -20.39
CA CYS A 96 3.13 -1.89 -20.99
C CYS A 96 3.24 -2.29 -22.46
N ASN A 97 2.73 -3.45 -22.84
CA ASN A 97 2.71 -3.87 -24.25
C ASN A 97 1.83 -2.94 -25.11
N LYS A 98 0.74 -2.41 -24.54
CA LYS A 98 -0.12 -1.42 -25.21
C LYS A 98 0.59 -0.09 -25.32
N PHE A 99 1.18 0.41 -24.21
CA PHE A 99 1.94 1.66 -24.18
C PHE A 99 3.10 1.64 -25.19
N LYS A 100 3.84 0.52 -25.24
CA LYS A 100 4.98 0.37 -26.18
C LYS A 100 4.58 0.51 -27.65
N LYS A 101 3.35 0.13 -28.02
CA LYS A 101 2.85 0.26 -29.41
C LYS A 101 2.61 1.72 -29.82
N GLU A 102 2.28 2.58 -28.88
CA GLU A 102 2.04 4.01 -29.11
C GLU A 102 3.33 4.83 -29.06
N LEU A 103 4.34 4.32 -28.38
CA LEU A 103 5.64 5.00 -28.26
C LEU A 103 6.49 4.78 -29.51
N GLY A 104 7.22 5.82 -29.92
CA GLY A 104 8.22 5.74 -31.01
C GLY A 104 9.35 4.76 -30.67
N SER A 105 10.02 4.27 -31.69
CA SER A 105 11.15 3.32 -31.55
C SER A 105 12.35 3.90 -30.77
N ASN A 106 12.45 5.20 -30.69
CA ASN A 106 13.43 5.96 -29.92
C ASN A 106 13.11 6.04 -28.41
N ILE A 107 11.91 5.61 -27.98
CA ILE A 107 11.54 5.59 -26.58
C ILE A 107 11.67 4.14 -26.04
N GLN A 108 12.64 3.95 -25.14
CA GLN A 108 12.80 2.68 -24.46
C GLN A 108 11.92 2.65 -23.20
N LEU A 109 10.94 1.77 -23.17
CA LEU A 109 10.03 1.61 -22.04
C LEU A 109 10.61 0.63 -21.02
N TYR A 110 10.43 0.94 -19.73
CA TYR A 110 10.69 0.08 -18.59
C TYR A 110 9.50 0.11 -17.63
N TYR A 111 9.19 -1.02 -17.03
CA TYR A 111 8.28 -1.13 -15.91
C TYR A 111 9.07 -1.40 -14.64
N ILE A 112 9.16 -0.44 -13.74
CA ILE A 112 9.91 -0.56 -12.47
C ILE A 112 8.98 -0.14 -11.33
N PRO A 113 8.05 -1.01 -10.92
CA PRO A 113 7.10 -0.68 -9.86
C PRO A 113 7.77 -0.57 -8.51
N THR A 114 7.21 0.29 -7.65
CA THR A 114 7.69 0.44 -6.28
C THR A 114 7.05 -0.59 -5.33
N PHE A 115 7.82 -1.02 -4.33
CA PHE A 115 7.38 -1.89 -3.23
C PHE A 115 7.55 -1.13 -1.92
N ILE A 116 6.69 -0.15 -1.71
CA ILE A 116 6.72 0.78 -0.59
C ILE A 116 5.43 0.71 0.21
N ALA A 117 5.52 1.08 1.48
CA ALA A 117 4.36 1.27 2.32
C ALA A 117 4.43 2.64 3.01
N GLN A 118 3.27 3.28 3.17
CA GLN A 118 3.17 4.56 3.90
C GLN A 118 3.76 4.41 5.32
N GLY A 119 4.46 5.44 5.79
CA GLY A 119 5.18 5.44 7.06
C GLY A 119 6.61 4.87 6.98
N SER A 120 7.03 4.27 5.85
CA SER A 120 8.38 3.72 5.67
C SER A 120 8.92 3.85 4.24
N ILE A 121 8.42 4.79 3.45
CA ILE A 121 8.74 4.92 2.01
C ILE A 121 10.25 4.99 1.76
N ILE A 122 10.96 5.86 2.48
CA ILE A 122 12.41 6.04 2.29
C ILE A 122 13.19 4.79 2.68
N GLU A 123 12.81 4.16 3.79
CA GLU A 123 13.45 2.92 4.25
C GLU A 123 13.20 1.77 3.27
N ASP A 124 11.94 1.61 2.81
CA ASP A 124 11.56 0.56 1.87
C ASP A 124 12.29 0.72 0.53
N ILE A 125 12.39 1.95 0.00
CA ILE A 125 13.15 2.21 -1.23
C ILE A 125 14.64 1.93 -1.02
N SER A 126 15.23 2.44 0.05
CA SER A 126 16.69 2.40 0.24
C SER A 126 17.21 1.02 0.66
N SER A 127 16.39 0.20 1.30
CA SER A 127 16.82 -1.11 1.85
C SER A 127 16.55 -2.28 0.91
N ASN A 128 15.62 -2.15 -0.05
CA ASN A 128 15.33 -3.22 -1.00
C ASN A 128 16.28 -3.16 -2.19
N SER A 129 17.32 -3.98 -2.17
CA SER A 129 18.32 -4.04 -3.25
C SER A 129 17.88 -4.86 -4.48
N ASN A 130 16.79 -5.62 -4.42
CA ASN A 130 16.30 -6.40 -5.55
C ASN A 130 15.21 -5.62 -6.30
N ILE A 131 15.56 -5.10 -7.46
CA ILE A 131 14.71 -4.25 -8.29
C ILE A 131 14.05 -5.12 -9.36
N LEU A 132 12.72 -5.14 -9.37
CA LEU A 132 11.92 -5.76 -10.42
C LEU A 132 11.90 -4.86 -11.64
N VAL A 133 12.23 -5.41 -12.81
CA VAL A 133 12.24 -4.68 -14.08
C VAL A 133 11.49 -5.48 -15.15
N GLY A 134 10.41 -4.90 -15.66
CA GLY A 134 9.76 -5.34 -16.90
C GLY A 134 10.39 -4.63 -18.08
N SER A 135 10.92 -5.37 -19.05
CA SER A 135 11.56 -4.80 -20.22
C SER A 135 11.63 -5.81 -21.37
N ASP A 136 11.72 -5.30 -22.59
CA ASP A 136 12.04 -6.06 -23.81
C ASP A 136 13.55 -6.09 -24.11
N VAL A 137 14.35 -5.39 -23.32
CA VAL A 137 15.80 -5.38 -23.39
C VAL A 137 16.45 -5.73 -22.05
N HIS A 138 17.66 -6.30 -22.12
CA HIS A 138 18.43 -6.65 -20.92
C HIS A 138 19.42 -5.57 -20.49
N ASN A 139 19.68 -4.58 -21.34
CA ASN A 139 20.57 -3.48 -21.02
C ASN A 139 19.80 -2.38 -20.29
N LEU A 140 20.31 -1.96 -19.14
CA LEU A 140 19.73 -0.95 -18.26
C LEU A 140 20.73 0.22 -18.12
N PRO A 141 20.94 1.03 -19.15
CA PRO A 141 21.92 2.11 -19.11
C PRO A 141 21.55 3.12 -18.02
N TYR A 142 22.54 3.55 -17.24
CA TYR A 142 22.43 4.51 -16.13
C TYR A 142 21.68 4.03 -14.88
N PHE A 143 20.90 2.95 -14.92
CA PHE A 143 20.13 2.51 -13.73
C PHE A 143 21.03 2.05 -12.58
N ASP A 144 22.15 1.37 -12.86
CA ASP A 144 23.14 1.04 -11.83
C ASP A 144 23.60 2.28 -11.07
N GLU A 145 23.95 3.37 -11.77
CA GLU A 145 24.43 4.62 -11.16
C GLU A 145 23.34 5.31 -10.34
N ILE A 146 22.10 5.32 -10.85
CA ILE A 146 20.96 5.92 -10.16
C ILE A 146 20.67 5.15 -8.86
N TYR A 147 20.54 3.84 -8.96
CA TYR A 147 20.18 3.02 -7.80
C TYR A 147 21.31 2.90 -6.79
N LEU A 148 22.58 2.95 -7.19
CA LEU A 148 23.71 3.03 -6.26
C LEU A 148 23.70 4.31 -5.38
N LYS A 149 23.07 5.39 -5.84
CA LYS A 149 22.90 6.62 -5.05
C LYS A 149 21.71 6.55 -4.08
N ILE A 150 20.74 5.66 -4.33
CA ILE A 150 19.49 5.54 -3.58
C ILE A 150 19.56 4.43 -2.55
N LEU A 151 20.17 3.28 -2.92
CA LEU A 151 20.14 2.07 -2.14
C LEU A 151 21.30 2.00 -1.12
N LYS A 152 21.02 1.38 0.02
CA LYS A 152 22.05 1.06 1.04
C LYS A 152 22.99 -0.08 0.61
N GLN A 153 22.58 -0.86 -0.38
CA GLN A 153 23.32 -2.02 -0.89
C GLN A 153 23.38 -1.95 -2.43
N LYS A 154 24.30 -2.72 -3.01
CA LYS A 154 24.41 -2.82 -4.47
C LYS A 154 23.08 -3.31 -5.08
N PRO A 155 22.54 -2.62 -6.11
CA PRO A 155 21.32 -3.05 -6.79
C PRO A 155 21.50 -4.40 -7.47
N LYS A 156 20.44 -5.21 -7.42
CA LYS A 156 20.28 -6.42 -8.22
C LYS A 156 19.01 -6.25 -9.04
N PHE A 157 19.15 -6.27 -10.36
CA PHE A 157 17.98 -6.17 -11.24
C PHE A 157 17.48 -7.56 -11.61
N THR A 158 16.20 -7.81 -11.34
CA THR A 158 15.48 -8.99 -11.81
C THR A 158 14.66 -8.59 -13.02
N ILE A 159 15.24 -8.84 -14.21
CA ILE A 159 14.66 -8.43 -15.49
C ILE A 159 13.79 -9.54 -16.02
N MET A 160 12.58 -9.21 -16.46
CA MET A 160 11.64 -10.13 -17.10
C MET A 160 10.77 -9.37 -18.11
N SER A 161 9.93 -10.09 -18.86
CA SER A 161 8.98 -9.45 -19.78
C SER A 161 8.02 -8.52 -19.03
N TYR A 162 7.46 -7.53 -19.72
CA TYR A 162 6.50 -6.59 -19.14
C TYR A 162 5.37 -7.33 -18.41
N VAL A 163 4.69 -8.26 -19.08
CA VAL A 163 3.57 -9.00 -18.51
C VAL A 163 3.97 -9.78 -17.26
N SER A 164 5.15 -10.41 -17.27
CA SER A 164 5.65 -11.13 -16.09
C SER A 164 5.91 -10.20 -14.91
N ALA A 165 6.47 -9.02 -15.16
CA ALA A 165 6.73 -8.03 -14.10
C ALA A 165 5.44 -7.41 -13.54
N GLU A 166 4.46 -7.12 -14.41
CA GLU A 166 3.14 -6.62 -14.03
C GLU A 166 2.40 -7.63 -13.14
N ILE A 167 2.37 -8.91 -13.55
CA ILE A 167 1.80 -9.98 -12.73
C ILE A 167 2.55 -10.13 -11.42
N THR A 168 3.90 -10.14 -11.45
CA THR A 168 4.72 -10.29 -10.25
C THR A 168 4.43 -9.20 -9.23
N LYS A 169 4.22 -7.95 -9.68
CA LYS A 169 3.90 -6.82 -8.81
C LYS A 169 2.62 -7.07 -8.00
N ILE A 170 1.53 -7.43 -8.66
CA ILE A 170 0.24 -7.64 -7.99
C ILE A 170 0.18 -8.99 -7.24
N ALA A 171 0.82 -10.03 -7.77
CA ALA A 171 0.88 -11.34 -7.13
C ALA A 171 1.63 -11.31 -5.80
N LEU A 172 2.66 -10.46 -5.65
CA LEU A 172 3.35 -10.30 -4.38
C LEU A 172 2.41 -9.81 -3.27
N ASN A 173 1.56 -8.83 -3.56
CA ASN A 173 0.58 -8.33 -2.60
C ASN A 173 -0.51 -9.38 -2.31
N SER A 174 -0.96 -10.13 -3.32
CA SER A 174 -1.89 -11.25 -3.11
C SER A 174 -1.26 -12.39 -2.28
N PHE A 175 0.05 -12.61 -2.39
CA PHE A 175 0.73 -13.55 -1.50
C PHE A 175 0.80 -13.04 -0.05
N ILE A 176 0.97 -11.74 0.15
CA ILE A 176 0.90 -11.13 1.49
C ILE A 176 -0.50 -11.31 2.09
N THR A 177 -1.57 -11.08 1.31
CA THR A 177 -2.96 -11.32 1.79
C THR A 177 -3.18 -12.77 2.18
N ALA A 178 -2.61 -13.72 1.44
CA ALA A 178 -2.68 -15.15 1.78
C ALA A 178 -1.97 -15.46 3.11
N LYS A 179 -0.80 -14.89 3.36
CA LYS A 179 -0.08 -15.07 4.64
C LYS A 179 -0.90 -14.55 5.82
N ILE A 180 -1.42 -13.33 5.71
CA ILE A 180 -2.23 -12.71 6.77
C ILE A 180 -3.49 -13.54 7.03
N SER A 181 -4.23 -13.89 5.97
CA SER A 181 -5.47 -14.67 6.10
C SER A 181 -5.23 -16.03 6.72
N PHE A 182 -4.14 -16.72 6.33
CA PHE A 182 -3.80 -18.02 6.90
C PHE A 182 -3.43 -17.90 8.39
N ALA A 183 -2.59 -16.91 8.75
CA ALA A 183 -2.21 -16.70 10.14
C ALA A 183 -3.44 -16.40 11.03
N ASN A 184 -4.35 -15.54 10.56
CA ASN A 184 -5.56 -15.21 11.29
C ASN A 184 -6.52 -16.40 11.39
N MET A 185 -6.70 -17.18 10.33
CA MET A 185 -7.51 -18.40 10.37
C MET A 185 -7.00 -19.39 11.43
N ILE A 186 -5.68 -19.60 11.50
CA ILE A 186 -5.09 -20.49 12.53
C ILE A 186 -5.25 -19.89 13.92
N GLY A 187 -5.03 -18.57 14.08
CA GLY A 187 -5.21 -17.87 15.34
C GLY A 187 -6.65 -17.95 15.86
N ASP A 188 -7.65 -17.67 15.01
CA ASP A 188 -9.07 -17.80 15.37
C ASP A 188 -9.43 -19.22 15.79
N THR A 189 -8.87 -20.23 15.10
CA THR A 189 -9.09 -21.65 15.42
C THR A 189 -8.52 -22.00 16.78
N LEU A 190 -7.28 -21.60 17.08
CA LEU A 190 -6.64 -21.83 18.38
C LEU A 190 -7.38 -21.11 19.50
N HIS A 191 -7.83 -19.89 19.25
CA HIS A 191 -8.64 -19.11 20.18
C HIS A 191 -9.93 -19.83 20.54
N LYS A 192 -10.67 -20.36 19.54
CA LYS A 192 -11.88 -21.17 19.76
C LYS A 192 -11.59 -22.49 20.46
N SER A 193 -10.38 -23.03 20.32
CA SER A 193 -9.93 -24.27 20.95
C SER A 193 -9.33 -24.08 22.34
N SER A 194 -9.46 -22.88 22.95
CA SER A 194 -8.91 -22.52 24.26
C SER A 194 -7.39 -22.62 24.34
N SER A 195 -6.70 -22.39 23.21
CA SER A 195 -5.23 -22.42 23.09
C SER A 195 -4.67 -21.05 22.68
N GLU A 196 -5.33 -19.97 23.06
CA GLU A 196 -4.97 -18.59 22.71
C GLU A 196 -3.52 -18.24 23.07
N SER A 197 -3.04 -18.65 24.24
CA SER A 197 -1.67 -18.40 24.71
C SER A 197 -0.56 -19.04 23.86
N GLU A 198 -0.93 -19.89 22.90
CA GLU A 198 0.02 -20.63 22.05
C GLU A 198 0.00 -20.19 20.58
N ILE A 199 -0.82 -19.19 20.22
CA ILE A 199 -0.98 -18.74 18.83
C ILE A 199 0.37 -18.36 18.24
N ASP A 200 1.15 -17.50 18.90
CA ASP A 200 2.46 -17.06 18.41
C ASP A 200 3.41 -18.24 18.24
N LYS A 201 3.47 -19.17 19.20
CA LYS A 201 4.34 -20.37 19.12
C LYS A 201 3.98 -21.23 17.91
N CYS A 202 2.69 -21.42 17.67
CA CYS A 202 2.18 -22.19 16.54
C CYS A 202 2.58 -21.54 15.21
N LEU A 203 2.31 -20.24 15.06
CA LEU A 203 2.64 -19.51 13.85
C LEU A 203 4.15 -19.40 13.62
N ASP A 204 4.96 -19.18 14.67
CA ASP A 204 6.41 -19.14 14.58
C ASP A 204 6.99 -20.49 14.13
N PHE A 205 6.46 -21.61 14.64
CA PHE A 205 6.86 -22.94 14.22
C PHE A 205 6.56 -23.17 12.72
N ILE A 206 5.35 -22.83 12.28
CA ILE A 206 4.95 -22.95 10.87
C ILE A 206 5.85 -22.08 9.98
N ALA A 207 6.06 -20.81 10.37
CA ALA A 207 6.89 -19.87 9.62
C ALA A 207 8.35 -20.35 9.48
N TYR A 208 8.92 -20.91 10.55
CA TYR A 208 10.26 -21.50 10.56
C TYR A 208 10.35 -22.72 9.65
N TYR A 209 9.44 -23.69 9.83
CA TYR A 209 9.51 -24.96 9.12
C TYR A 209 9.26 -24.82 7.61
N THR A 210 8.39 -23.90 7.23
CA THR A 210 8.05 -23.66 5.81
C THR A 210 8.98 -22.68 5.13
N GLY A 211 9.82 -21.96 5.87
CA GLY A 211 10.62 -20.85 5.32
C GLY A 211 9.80 -19.63 4.94
N ALA A 212 8.52 -19.57 5.34
CA ALA A 212 7.63 -18.45 5.02
C ALA A 212 8.07 -17.12 5.65
N GLY A 213 8.87 -17.18 6.71
CA GLY A 213 9.32 -16.03 7.50
C GLY A 213 8.15 -15.37 8.27
N GLN A 214 8.51 -14.63 9.33
CA GLN A 214 7.51 -14.03 10.24
C GLN A 214 6.82 -12.78 9.68
N LYS A 215 7.44 -12.10 8.70
CA LYS A 215 6.85 -10.89 8.12
C LYS A 215 5.48 -11.20 7.51
N PHE A 216 4.44 -10.50 7.97
CA PHE A 216 3.04 -10.71 7.60
C PHE A 216 2.44 -12.08 8.00
N PHE A 217 3.09 -12.82 8.90
CA PHE A 217 2.65 -14.13 9.32
C PHE A 217 2.46 -14.17 10.85
N LYS A 218 1.62 -13.27 11.34
CA LYS A 218 1.26 -13.09 12.75
C LYS A 218 -0.25 -12.97 12.88
N TYR A 219 -0.78 -13.39 14.02
CA TYR A 219 -2.16 -13.12 14.37
C TYR A 219 -2.36 -11.65 14.70
N GLY A 220 -3.50 -11.10 14.28
CA GLY A 220 -3.85 -9.71 14.53
C GLY A 220 -5.01 -9.26 13.66
N PHE A 221 -5.07 -7.98 13.34
CA PHE A 221 -6.07 -7.49 12.40
C PHE A 221 -5.86 -8.07 11.00
N GLY A 222 -6.97 -8.19 10.26
CA GLY A 222 -6.92 -8.53 8.84
C GLY A 222 -6.21 -7.48 8.00
N TYR A 223 -6.02 -7.78 6.73
CA TYR A 223 -5.41 -6.83 5.82
C TYR A 223 -6.38 -5.72 5.40
N GLY A 224 -5.81 -4.56 5.12
CA GLY A 224 -6.47 -3.36 4.64
C GLY A 224 -5.49 -2.46 3.89
N GLY A 225 -5.78 -1.18 3.85
CA GLY A 225 -4.99 -0.17 3.17
C GLY A 225 -5.24 -0.11 1.65
N PRO A 226 -4.65 0.88 0.98
CA PRO A 226 -4.95 1.17 -0.42
C PRO A 226 -4.38 0.15 -1.41
N CYS A 227 -3.52 -0.78 -0.98
CA CYS A 227 -2.78 -1.65 -1.89
C CYS A 227 -3.25 -3.12 -1.84
N LEU A 228 -3.31 -3.73 -0.66
CA LEU A 228 -3.52 -5.18 -0.53
C LEU A 228 -4.88 -5.63 -1.10
N PRO A 229 -6.02 -5.05 -0.72
CA PRO A 229 -7.32 -5.45 -1.27
C PRO A 229 -7.40 -5.19 -2.78
N ARG A 230 -6.87 -4.06 -3.22
CA ARG A 230 -6.89 -3.61 -4.61
C ARG A 230 -6.09 -4.53 -5.52
N ASP A 231 -4.84 -4.84 -5.16
CA ASP A 231 -3.95 -5.67 -5.97
C ASP A 231 -4.44 -7.13 -5.99
N ASN A 232 -5.07 -7.61 -4.89
CA ASN A 232 -5.72 -8.92 -4.83
C ASN A 232 -6.90 -9.00 -5.82
N SER A 233 -7.74 -7.97 -5.88
CA SER A 233 -8.83 -7.86 -6.83
C SER A 233 -8.34 -7.80 -8.28
N ALA A 234 -7.29 -7.02 -8.56
CA ALA A 234 -6.72 -6.88 -9.89
C ALA A 234 -6.10 -8.19 -10.41
N LEU A 235 -5.41 -8.95 -9.54
CA LEU A 235 -4.92 -10.27 -9.90
C LEU A 235 -6.07 -11.23 -10.23
N SER A 236 -7.15 -11.21 -9.45
CA SER A 236 -8.34 -12.01 -9.70
C SER A 236 -8.98 -11.68 -11.04
N ALA A 237 -9.15 -10.38 -11.34
CA ALA A 237 -9.71 -9.91 -12.60
C ALA A 237 -8.86 -10.35 -13.80
N TYR A 238 -7.55 -10.22 -13.71
CA TYR A 238 -6.64 -10.64 -14.77
C TYR A 238 -6.66 -12.17 -14.98
N ILE A 239 -6.57 -12.96 -13.92
CA ILE A 239 -6.67 -14.44 -14.01
C ILE A 239 -7.95 -14.84 -14.75
N LYS A 240 -9.09 -14.23 -14.37
CA LYS A 240 -10.38 -14.48 -15.01
C LYS A 240 -10.37 -14.10 -16.50
N SER A 241 -9.73 -12.99 -16.88
CA SER A 241 -9.63 -12.55 -18.28
C SER A 241 -8.85 -13.50 -19.16
N THR A 242 -7.93 -14.30 -18.59
CA THR A 242 -7.19 -15.37 -19.31
C THR A 242 -7.99 -16.65 -19.49
N GLY A 243 -9.24 -16.72 -19.01
CA GLY A 243 -10.08 -17.91 -19.05
C GLY A 243 -9.84 -18.90 -17.91
N LEU A 244 -8.98 -18.59 -16.95
CA LEU A 244 -8.72 -19.41 -15.77
C LEU A 244 -9.71 -19.08 -14.65
N ASN A 245 -10.18 -20.11 -13.92
CA ASN A 245 -11.20 -20.01 -12.88
C ASN A 245 -10.63 -20.26 -11.47
N TYR A 246 -9.48 -19.67 -11.14
CA TYR A 246 -8.97 -19.72 -9.79
C TYR A 246 -9.77 -18.81 -8.84
N THR A 247 -10.08 -19.34 -7.67
CA THR A 247 -10.90 -18.63 -6.65
C THR A 247 -10.08 -18.19 -5.44
N LEU A 248 -8.76 -18.32 -5.48
CA LEU A 248 -7.91 -18.03 -4.32
C LEU A 248 -8.08 -16.58 -3.86
N CYS A 249 -7.92 -15.59 -4.74
CA CYS A 249 -8.02 -14.18 -4.37
C CYS A 249 -9.39 -13.82 -3.75
N PRO A 250 -10.54 -14.14 -4.39
CA PRO A 250 -11.84 -13.89 -3.75
C PRO A 250 -12.05 -14.67 -2.45
N THR A 251 -11.42 -15.84 -2.30
CA THR A 251 -11.49 -16.62 -1.06
C THR A 251 -10.69 -15.94 0.06
N LEU A 252 -9.55 -15.34 -0.25
CA LEU A 252 -8.78 -14.58 0.73
C LEU A 252 -9.54 -13.36 1.24
N ASP A 253 -10.25 -12.63 0.36
CA ASP A 253 -11.11 -11.51 0.77
C ASP A 253 -12.23 -11.99 1.69
N LYS A 254 -12.87 -13.14 1.39
CA LYS A 254 -13.85 -13.76 2.30
C LYS A 254 -13.24 -14.18 3.64
N CYS A 255 -12.02 -14.73 3.64
CA CYS A 255 -11.34 -15.08 4.90
C CYS A 255 -11.07 -13.84 5.74
N ASN A 256 -10.67 -12.73 5.11
CA ASN A 256 -10.47 -11.46 5.78
C ASN A 256 -11.77 -10.93 6.43
N ASP A 257 -12.91 -11.06 5.74
CA ASP A 257 -14.23 -10.71 6.28
C ASP A 257 -14.68 -11.62 7.41
N VAL A 258 -14.45 -12.94 7.29
CA VAL A 258 -14.77 -13.90 8.34
C VAL A 258 -13.99 -13.58 9.61
N HIS A 259 -12.70 -13.30 9.48
CA HIS A 259 -11.87 -12.89 10.61
C HIS A 259 -12.33 -11.57 11.24
N ALA A 260 -12.64 -10.56 10.44
CA ALA A 260 -13.17 -9.29 10.96
C ALA A 260 -14.49 -9.47 11.75
N ASN A 261 -15.40 -10.30 11.23
CA ASN A 261 -16.64 -10.64 11.94
C ASN A 261 -16.37 -11.44 13.20
N TYR A 262 -15.39 -12.35 13.17
CA TYR A 262 -14.97 -13.09 14.36
C TYR A 262 -14.47 -12.14 15.46
N LEU A 263 -13.60 -11.19 15.14
CA LEU A 263 -13.11 -10.20 16.11
C LEU A 263 -14.27 -9.35 16.68
N LYS A 264 -15.17 -8.89 15.80
CA LYS A 264 -16.37 -8.17 16.23
C LYS A 264 -17.16 -8.97 17.27
N ASP A 265 -17.52 -10.21 16.93
CA ASP A 265 -18.31 -11.06 17.81
C ASP A 265 -17.57 -11.38 19.11
N TYR A 266 -16.26 -11.61 19.03
CA TYR A 266 -15.42 -11.84 20.19
C TYR A 266 -15.46 -10.67 21.19
N TYR A 267 -15.26 -9.43 20.69
CA TYR A 267 -15.27 -8.26 21.57
C TYR A 267 -16.66 -7.88 22.05
N LEU A 268 -17.70 -8.02 21.23
CA LEU A 268 -19.07 -7.78 21.66
C LEU A 268 -19.57 -8.76 22.73
N ASN A 269 -18.98 -9.96 22.81
CA ASN A 269 -19.28 -10.95 23.85
C ASN A 269 -18.45 -10.77 25.11
N LYS A 270 -17.54 -9.77 25.18
CA LYS A 270 -16.87 -9.41 26.43
C LYS A 270 -17.85 -8.70 27.37
N ASN A 271 -17.68 -8.92 28.66
CA ASN A 271 -18.53 -8.31 29.69
C ASN A 271 -18.05 -6.86 29.99
N SER A 272 -18.01 -6.04 28.95
CA SER A 272 -17.65 -4.62 29.06
C SER A 272 -18.37 -3.80 27.99
N SER A 273 -18.61 -2.52 28.30
CA SER A 273 -19.15 -1.53 27.38
C SER A 273 -18.09 -0.50 26.92
N SER A 274 -16.84 -0.64 27.37
CA SER A 274 -15.76 0.32 27.12
C SER A 274 -14.55 -0.36 26.47
N PHE A 275 -14.15 0.17 25.32
CA PHE A 275 -13.06 -0.40 24.52
C PHE A 275 -12.02 0.68 24.20
N PHE A 276 -10.74 0.31 24.27
CA PHE A 276 -9.63 1.17 23.87
C PHE A 276 -8.91 0.57 22.68
N ILE A 277 -8.84 1.31 21.57
CA ILE A 277 -8.15 0.90 20.34
C ILE A 277 -6.91 1.77 20.18
N LYS A 278 -5.75 1.13 20.13
CA LYS A 278 -4.47 1.82 20.09
C LYS A 278 -4.19 2.56 18.76
N SER A 279 -4.70 2.06 17.66
CA SER A 279 -4.63 2.72 16.36
C SER A 279 -5.82 2.32 15.49
N VAL A 280 -6.35 3.25 14.72
CA VAL A 280 -7.42 3.00 13.75
C VAL A 280 -6.96 3.11 12.30
N THR A 281 -5.71 3.47 12.07
CA THR A 281 -5.09 3.44 10.74
C THR A 281 -4.78 1.99 10.35
N TYR A 282 -4.77 1.68 9.05
CA TYR A 282 -4.52 0.30 8.60
C TYR A 282 -3.09 -0.19 8.93
N ARG A 283 -2.18 0.73 9.24
CA ARG A 283 -0.78 0.46 9.61
C ARG A 283 -0.28 1.56 10.55
N LYS A 284 0.65 1.20 11.44
CA LYS A 284 1.38 2.16 12.28
C LYS A 284 2.10 3.20 11.40
N GLU A 285 2.21 4.43 11.89
CA GLU A 285 2.93 5.53 11.24
C GLU A 285 2.33 6.00 9.88
N CYS A 286 1.10 5.61 9.57
CA CYS A 286 0.37 6.15 8.43
C CYS A 286 -0.84 6.98 8.89
N ASP A 287 -1.37 7.81 7.99
CA ASP A 287 -2.52 8.70 8.25
C ASP A 287 -3.84 8.20 7.62
N SER A 288 -3.80 7.05 6.94
CA SER A 288 -4.92 6.51 6.19
C SER A 288 -5.70 5.45 6.97
N ILE A 289 -7.03 5.57 6.89
CA ILE A 289 -7.98 4.56 7.37
C ILE A 289 -8.60 3.72 6.25
N THR A 290 -8.07 3.84 5.03
CA THR A 290 -8.59 3.11 3.86
C THR A 290 -8.61 1.61 4.15
N ASP A 291 -9.77 0.98 4.05
CA ASP A 291 -10.00 -0.45 4.33
C ASP A 291 -9.40 -0.96 5.65
N SER A 292 -9.20 -0.05 6.63
CA SER A 292 -8.67 -0.42 7.94
C SER A 292 -9.64 -1.32 8.69
N GLN A 293 -9.17 -2.49 9.09
CA GLN A 293 -9.93 -3.41 9.93
C GLN A 293 -10.10 -2.89 11.35
N GLN A 294 -9.19 -2.05 11.82
CA GLN A 294 -9.26 -1.38 13.11
C GLN A 294 -10.42 -0.39 13.17
N ILE A 295 -10.57 0.47 12.15
CA ILE A 295 -11.71 1.42 12.11
C ILE A 295 -13.03 0.68 11.90
N ARG A 296 -13.04 -0.42 11.13
CA ARG A 296 -14.21 -1.28 10.97
C ARG A 296 -14.69 -1.80 12.33
N LEU A 297 -13.78 -2.39 13.12
CA LEU A 297 -14.11 -2.87 14.47
C LEU A 297 -14.57 -1.73 15.38
N ALA A 298 -13.91 -0.57 15.37
CA ALA A 298 -14.34 0.59 16.14
C ALA A 298 -15.78 1.00 15.82
N ILE A 299 -16.13 1.06 14.53
CA ILE A 299 -17.49 1.40 14.07
C ILE A 299 -18.50 0.32 14.51
N ASP A 300 -18.17 -0.95 14.39
CA ASP A 300 -19.04 -2.06 14.81
C ASP A 300 -19.34 -1.99 16.32
N LEU A 301 -18.33 -1.72 17.15
CA LEU A 301 -18.49 -1.55 18.61
C LEU A 301 -19.36 -0.31 18.94
N LEU A 302 -19.14 0.82 18.26
CA LEU A 302 -19.94 2.04 18.43
C LEU A 302 -21.41 1.84 18.03
N GLN A 303 -21.66 1.12 16.94
CA GLN A 303 -23.02 0.78 16.47
C GLN A 303 -23.74 -0.15 17.44
N ALA A 304 -23.01 -1.00 18.12
CA ALA A 304 -23.53 -1.86 19.22
C ALA A 304 -23.70 -1.11 20.54
N ASN A 305 -23.65 0.21 20.52
CA ASN A 305 -23.89 1.10 21.66
C ASN A 305 -22.80 1.12 22.73
N ASN A 306 -21.59 0.66 22.41
CA ASN A 306 -20.44 0.74 23.32
C ASN A 306 -19.73 2.10 23.23
N ILE A 307 -18.85 2.36 24.18
CA ILE A 307 -17.94 3.51 24.21
C ILE A 307 -16.59 3.05 23.66
N VAL A 308 -16.05 3.80 22.69
CA VAL A 308 -14.76 3.49 22.10
C VAL A 308 -13.80 4.65 22.30
N TYR A 309 -12.70 4.37 22.96
CA TYR A 309 -11.58 5.26 23.11
C TYR A 309 -10.53 4.93 22.05
N ILE A 310 -10.12 5.92 21.29
CA ILE A 310 -9.08 5.79 20.27
C ILE A 310 -7.85 6.56 20.74
N PHE A 311 -6.69 5.89 20.75
CA PHE A 311 -5.46 6.58 21.06
C PHE A 311 -5.16 7.62 19.96
N LYS A 312 -5.01 8.87 20.40
CA LYS A 312 -4.69 9.97 19.51
C LYS A 312 -3.18 9.99 19.29
N ASP A 313 -2.72 9.27 18.28
CA ASP A 313 -1.41 9.52 17.73
C ASP A 313 -1.46 10.76 16.80
N ASN A 314 -0.29 11.35 16.53
CA ASN A 314 -0.21 12.55 15.68
C ASN A 314 -0.41 12.24 14.19
N ASN A 315 -0.70 11.00 13.84
CA ASN A 315 -0.76 10.54 12.46
C ASN A 315 -2.18 10.60 11.87
N LEU A 316 -3.23 10.49 12.70
CA LEU A 316 -4.60 10.52 12.21
C LEU A 316 -4.97 11.90 11.68
N HIS A 317 -5.46 11.94 10.43
CA HIS A 317 -5.87 13.19 9.81
C HIS A 317 -7.02 13.86 10.60
N PRO A 318 -6.96 15.18 10.90
CA PRO A 318 -7.96 15.86 11.71
C PRO A 318 -9.39 15.77 11.19
N GLU A 319 -9.58 15.70 9.88
CA GLU A 319 -10.91 15.55 9.25
C GLU A 319 -11.56 14.21 9.59
N ILE A 320 -10.77 13.12 9.68
CA ILE A 320 -11.25 11.80 10.07
C ILE A 320 -11.73 11.80 11.51
N GLU A 321 -10.94 12.40 12.41
CA GLU A 321 -11.32 12.59 13.82
C GLU A 321 -12.63 13.37 13.93
N SER A 322 -12.75 14.47 13.17
CA SER A 322 -13.94 15.32 13.16
C SER A 322 -15.17 14.57 12.62
N ASP A 323 -15.04 13.83 11.53
CA ASP A 323 -16.16 13.04 10.96
C ASP A 323 -16.65 11.98 11.96
N LEU A 324 -15.74 11.22 12.56
CA LEU A 324 -16.10 10.21 13.53
C LEU A 324 -16.78 10.79 14.78
N LYS A 325 -16.28 11.92 15.30
CA LYS A 325 -16.92 12.65 16.42
C LYS A 325 -18.33 13.13 16.06
N ASN A 326 -18.53 13.64 14.85
CA ASN A 326 -19.85 14.10 14.39
C ASN A 326 -20.86 12.95 14.29
N ARG A 327 -20.40 11.77 13.85
CA ARG A 327 -21.24 10.57 13.67
C ARG A 327 -21.61 9.90 15.00
N PHE A 328 -20.67 9.76 15.91
CA PHE A 328 -20.82 8.93 17.13
C PHE A 328 -20.85 9.74 18.42
N LYS A 329 -20.62 11.06 18.37
CA LYS A 329 -20.74 12.01 19.49
C LYS A 329 -19.95 11.55 20.74
N GLU A 330 -20.63 11.41 21.86
CA GLU A 330 -20.04 11.09 23.16
C GLU A 330 -19.53 9.64 23.27
N LYS A 331 -19.95 8.77 22.38
CA LYS A 331 -19.52 7.37 22.37
C LYS A 331 -18.11 7.14 21.85
N ILE A 332 -17.56 8.10 21.11
CA ILE A 332 -16.19 8.05 20.63
C ILE A 332 -15.35 9.14 21.27
N GLN A 333 -14.22 8.79 21.83
CA GLN A 333 -13.28 9.71 22.44
C GLN A 333 -11.86 9.45 21.94
N PHE A 334 -11.17 10.52 21.58
CA PHE A 334 -9.76 10.47 21.20
C PHE A 334 -8.92 10.91 22.41
N VAL A 335 -8.08 10.02 22.89
CA VAL A 335 -7.35 10.17 24.14
C VAL A 335 -5.83 10.01 23.92
N THR A 336 -5.03 10.70 24.73
CA THR A 336 -3.56 10.63 24.68
C THR A 336 -2.96 9.67 25.70
N GLU A 337 -3.80 9.15 26.60
CA GLU A 337 -3.45 8.17 27.63
C GLU A 337 -4.63 7.23 27.88
N LEU A 338 -4.39 6.14 28.59
CA LEU A 338 -5.46 5.18 28.93
C LEU A 338 -6.52 5.86 29.79
N PRO A 339 -7.79 5.85 29.40
CA PRO A 339 -8.86 6.46 30.18
C PRO A 339 -9.16 5.67 31.45
N VAL A 340 -9.59 6.36 32.48
CA VAL A 340 -10.22 5.73 33.65
C VAL A 340 -11.70 5.59 33.36
N THR A 341 -12.22 4.38 33.43
CA THR A 341 -13.62 4.04 33.14
C THR A 341 -14.30 3.41 34.33
N GLU A 342 -15.62 3.53 34.44
CA GLU A 342 -16.42 2.87 35.48
C GLU A 342 -16.45 1.34 35.29
N ASP A 343 -16.54 0.90 34.03
CA ASP A 343 -16.48 -0.50 33.62
C ASP A 343 -15.04 -0.94 33.33
N GLU A 344 -14.82 -2.26 33.28
CA GLU A 344 -13.55 -2.84 32.85
C GLU A 344 -13.22 -2.39 31.42
N LEU A 345 -12.08 -1.73 31.22
CA LEU A 345 -11.63 -1.27 29.92
C LEU A 345 -10.96 -2.42 29.15
N ILE A 346 -11.54 -2.78 28.01
CA ILE A 346 -10.93 -3.79 27.12
C ILE A 346 -9.94 -3.10 26.18
N ILE A 347 -8.67 -3.48 26.28
CA ILE A 347 -7.61 -2.96 25.40
C ILE A 347 -7.50 -3.84 24.16
N ILE A 348 -7.59 -3.23 22.98
CA ILE A 348 -7.42 -3.85 21.67
C ILE A 348 -6.11 -3.34 21.06
N ASP A 349 -5.09 -4.20 21.14
CA ASP A 349 -3.72 -3.93 20.61
C ASP A 349 -3.15 -5.23 20.04
N PHE A 350 -2.94 -5.29 18.71
CA PHE A 350 -2.33 -6.42 17.99
C PHE A 350 -1.00 -6.04 17.37
#